data_a74ad8f42c04d737e69096ff5b76b3d4
#
_entry.id   a74ad8f42c04d737e69096ff5b76b3d4
#
_cell.length_a   1.000
_cell.length_b   1.000
_cell.length_c   1.000
_cell.angle_alpha   90.00
_cell.angle_beta   90.00
_cell.angle_gamma   90.00
#
_symmetry.space_group_name_H-M   'P 1'
#
loop_
_entity.id
_entity.type
_entity.pdbx_description
1 polymer ?
#
loop_
_entity_poly.entity_id
_entity_poly.type
_entity_poly.pdbx_seq_one_letter_code
_entity_poly.pdbx_strand_id
1 'polypeptide(L)'
;MTYKIFFIIGLIFLLTGQLLLAQGNDFVYSQKPIDFAHWFLLIGVVCLIPQVVSFPKKVYSIIGIPLTLIGIVCMIGMCVLDFIWWSFPKEEMRIEFTNHISQVPSIWKTFIAIGPSSKVFNLGLLILSLNYLNKEKIGIGILLIATLILWHIIPVPFRLVFGYSLTLIGFVVILFNKNLKNVLQHRL
;
A
#
# COMPACT_ATOMS: atom_id res chain seq x y z
N MET A 1 11.58 -7.93 -16.33
CA MET A 1 11.99 -6.58 -15.86
C MET A 1 10.78 -5.64 -15.71
N THR A 2 9.90 -5.60 -16.68
CA THR A 2 8.72 -4.72 -16.73
C THR A 2 7.83 -4.77 -15.48
N TYR A 3 7.42 -5.94 -15.01
CA TYR A 3 6.54 -6.06 -13.83
C TYR A 3 7.14 -5.49 -12.55
N LYS A 4 8.46 -5.61 -12.36
CA LYS A 4 9.16 -5.01 -11.22
C LYS A 4 9.08 -3.47 -11.23
N ILE A 5 9.18 -2.89 -12.43
CA ILE A 5 9.07 -1.44 -12.61
C ILE A 5 7.65 -0.97 -12.29
N PHE A 6 6.62 -1.65 -12.83
CA PHE A 6 5.23 -1.36 -12.48
C PHE A 6 4.97 -1.46 -10.99
N PHE A 7 5.53 -2.47 -10.33
CA PHE A 7 5.39 -2.64 -8.89
C PHE A 7 6.00 -1.46 -8.11
N ILE A 8 7.18 -1.00 -8.48
CA ILE A 8 7.81 0.16 -7.83
C ILE A 8 7.03 1.44 -8.12
N ILE A 9 6.55 1.64 -9.36
CA ILE A 9 5.66 2.76 -9.69
C ILE A 9 4.40 2.71 -8.81
N GLY A 10 3.81 1.52 -8.66
CA GLY A 10 2.66 1.32 -7.78
C GLY A 10 2.95 1.72 -6.33
N LEU A 11 4.09 1.31 -5.78
CA LEU A 11 4.50 1.71 -4.43
C LEU A 11 4.77 3.22 -4.31
N ILE A 12 5.32 3.86 -5.35
CA ILE A 12 5.49 5.32 -5.39
C ILE A 12 4.11 5.99 -5.36
N PHE A 13 3.14 5.51 -6.14
CA PHE A 13 1.79 6.05 -6.14
C PHE A 13 1.09 5.87 -4.79
N LEU A 14 1.25 4.70 -4.14
CA LEU A 14 0.74 4.50 -2.78
C LEU A 14 1.34 5.51 -1.80
N LEU A 15 2.65 5.70 -1.85
CA LEU A 15 3.33 6.70 -1.00
C LEU A 15 2.83 8.12 -1.30
N THR A 16 2.68 8.49 -2.58
CA THR A 16 2.14 9.80 -2.98
C THR A 16 0.73 10.00 -2.43
N GLY A 17 -0.15 9.01 -2.57
CA GLY A 17 -1.49 9.06 -1.97
C GLY A 17 -1.45 9.29 -0.47
N GLN A 18 -0.58 8.57 0.26
CA GLN A 18 -0.42 8.75 1.71
C GLN A 18 0.14 10.13 2.08
N LEU A 19 1.03 10.70 1.28
CA LEU A 19 1.53 12.06 1.47
C LEU A 19 0.43 13.11 1.31
N LEU A 20 -0.46 12.93 0.33
CA LEU A 20 -1.61 13.81 0.14
C LEU A 20 -2.62 13.66 1.28
N LEU A 21 -2.92 12.44 1.72
CA LEU A 21 -3.81 12.18 2.86
C LEU A 21 -3.27 12.76 4.17
N ALA A 22 -1.95 12.80 4.34
CA ALA A 22 -1.31 13.38 5.52
C ALA A 22 -1.50 14.90 5.65
N GLN A 23 -1.95 15.57 4.58
CA GLN A 23 -2.31 17.00 4.64
C GLN A 23 -3.67 17.26 5.32
N GLY A 24 -4.46 16.20 5.57
CA GLY A 24 -5.76 16.28 6.23
C GLY A 24 -6.97 16.31 5.29
N ASN A 25 -8.15 16.08 5.86
CA ASN A 25 -9.38 15.93 5.10
C ASN A 25 -9.77 17.18 4.31
N ASP A 26 -9.54 18.37 4.87
CA ASP A 26 -9.86 19.64 4.20
C ASP A 26 -9.04 19.80 2.93
N PHE A 27 -7.76 19.45 2.97
CA PHE A 27 -6.90 19.44 1.79
C PHE A 27 -7.40 18.44 0.74
N VAL A 28 -7.67 17.19 1.15
CA VAL A 28 -8.17 16.14 0.24
C VAL A 28 -9.47 16.58 -0.41
N TYR A 29 -10.38 17.15 0.38
CA TYR A 29 -11.67 17.63 -0.12
C TYR A 29 -11.55 18.84 -1.07
N SER A 30 -10.56 19.70 -0.87
CA SER A 30 -10.30 20.86 -1.73
C SER A 30 -9.73 20.51 -3.11
N GLN A 31 -9.23 19.29 -3.30
CA GLN A 31 -8.66 18.85 -4.57
C GLN A 31 -9.71 18.88 -5.69
N LYS A 32 -9.36 19.43 -6.84
CA LYS A 32 -10.20 19.54 -8.03
C LYS A 32 -9.37 19.20 -9.27
N PRO A 33 -9.93 18.58 -10.29
CA PRO A 33 -11.33 18.18 -10.45
C PRO A 33 -11.68 16.83 -9.82
N ILE A 34 -10.71 16.13 -9.21
CA ILE A 34 -10.86 14.78 -8.65
C ILE A 34 -10.13 14.68 -7.31
N ASP A 35 -10.45 13.68 -6.52
CA ASP A 35 -9.68 13.29 -5.34
C ASP A 35 -8.39 12.58 -5.76
N PHE A 36 -7.34 13.35 -5.93
CA PHE A 36 -6.03 12.83 -6.36
C PHE A 36 -5.42 11.86 -5.34
N ALA A 37 -5.66 12.04 -4.04
CA ALA A 37 -5.11 11.19 -3.01
C ALA A 37 -5.57 9.73 -3.21
N HIS A 38 -6.87 9.49 -3.31
CA HIS A 38 -7.43 8.16 -3.52
C HIS A 38 -7.22 7.64 -4.95
N TRP A 39 -7.13 8.52 -5.96
CA TRP A 39 -6.71 8.11 -7.31
C TRP A 39 -5.29 7.54 -7.32
N PHE A 40 -4.32 8.17 -6.65
CA PHE A 40 -2.97 7.62 -6.55
C PHE A 40 -2.97 6.28 -5.81
N LEU A 41 -3.75 6.12 -4.74
CA LEU A 41 -3.89 4.84 -4.06
C LEU A 41 -4.47 3.77 -4.98
N LEU A 42 -5.55 4.07 -5.70
CA LEU A 42 -6.23 3.16 -6.62
C LEU A 42 -5.29 2.67 -7.73
N ILE A 43 -4.66 3.61 -8.46
CA ILE A 43 -3.71 3.26 -9.53
C ILE A 43 -2.52 2.52 -8.95
N GLY A 44 -2.05 2.93 -7.77
CA GLY A 44 -0.93 2.31 -7.08
C GLY A 44 -1.16 0.82 -6.86
N VAL A 45 -2.28 0.43 -6.26
CA VAL A 45 -2.55 -1.00 -5.99
C VAL A 45 -2.76 -1.81 -7.27
N VAL A 46 -3.37 -1.23 -8.30
CA VAL A 46 -3.54 -1.90 -9.60
C VAL A 46 -2.19 -2.20 -10.24
N CYS A 47 -1.24 -1.25 -10.19
CA CYS A 47 0.12 -1.43 -10.71
C CYS A 47 0.91 -2.55 -10.00
N LEU A 48 0.53 -2.94 -8.78
CA LEU A 48 1.20 -4.03 -8.06
C LEU A 48 0.82 -5.42 -8.60
N ILE A 49 -0.39 -5.59 -9.13
CA ILE A 49 -0.98 -6.90 -9.49
C ILE A 49 -0.04 -7.74 -10.38
N PRO A 50 0.51 -7.22 -11.49
CA PRO A 50 1.33 -8.03 -12.38
C PRO A 50 2.55 -8.65 -11.69
N GLN A 51 3.20 -7.92 -10.79
CA GLN A 51 4.35 -8.44 -10.05
C GLN A 51 3.89 -9.38 -8.93
N VAL A 52 2.80 -9.09 -8.24
CA VAL A 52 2.24 -9.94 -7.16
C VAL A 52 1.97 -11.35 -7.69
N VAL A 53 1.30 -11.49 -8.83
CA VAL A 53 1.02 -12.81 -9.43
C VAL A 53 2.26 -13.47 -10.06
N SER A 54 3.31 -12.69 -10.32
CA SER A 54 4.57 -13.15 -10.91
C SER A 54 5.67 -13.44 -9.88
N PHE A 55 5.36 -13.38 -8.58
CA PHE A 55 6.34 -13.76 -7.54
C PHE A 55 6.74 -15.23 -7.70
N PRO A 56 7.96 -15.60 -7.27
CA PRO A 56 8.44 -16.99 -7.35
C PRO A 56 7.43 -17.96 -6.73
N LYS A 57 7.10 -19.04 -7.44
CA LYS A 57 6.16 -20.08 -6.96
C LYS A 57 6.82 -20.90 -5.83
N LYS A 58 6.86 -20.37 -4.62
CA LYS A 58 7.38 -20.99 -3.41
C LYS A 58 6.27 -21.02 -2.33
N VAL A 59 6.56 -21.70 -1.22
CA VAL A 59 5.61 -21.86 -0.09
C VAL A 59 4.99 -20.52 0.35
N TYR A 60 5.79 -19.49 0.51
CA TYR A 60 5.28 -18.16 0.93
C TYR A 60 4.33 -17.51 -0.09
N SER A 61 4.45 -17.85 -1.36
CA SER A 61 3.56 -17.30 -2.40
C SER A 61 2.16 -17.92 -2.35
N ILE A 62 2.02 -19.14 -1.81
CA ILE A 62 0.71 -19.81 -1.68
C ILE A 62 -0.23 -18.97 -0.78
N ILE A 63 0.32 -18.38 0.27
CA ILE A 63 -0.43 -17.53 1.21
C ILE A 63 -0.31 -16.06 0.83
N GLY A 64 0.89 -15.61 0.47
CA GLY A 64 1.18 -14.20 0.23
C GLY A 64 0.43 -13.62 -0.98
N ILE A 65 0.30 -14.38 -2.09
CA ILE A 65 -0.42 -13.90 -3.28
C ILE A 65 -1.90 -13.68 -2.99
N PRO A 66 -2.66 -14.69 -2.51
CA PRO A 66 -4.08 -14.49 -2.21
C PRO A 66 -4.31 -13.37 -1.19
N LEU A 67 -3.50 -13.32 -0.12
CA LEU A 67 -3.65 -12.32 0.92
C LEU A 67 -3.40 -10.90 0.38
N THR A 68 -2.37 -10.71 -0.45
CA THR A 68 -2.10 -9.42 -1.09
C THR A 68 -3.21 -9.02 -2.05
N LEU A 69 -3.72 -9.96 -2.88
CA LEU A 69 -4.81 -9.69 -3.80
C LEU A 69 -6.11 -9.31 -3.08
N ILE A 70 -6.45 -10.01 -1.99
CA ILE A 70 -7.58 -9.63 -1.12
C ILE A 70 -7.38 -8.21 -0.60
N GLY A 71 -6.19 -7.88 -0.09
CA GLY A 71 -5.88 -6.52 0.36
C GLY A 71 -6.01 -5.48 -0.74
N ILE A 72 -5.59 -5.78 -1.98
CA ILE A 72 -5.74 -4.91 -3.16
C ILE A 72 -7.23 -4.66 -3.45
N VAL A 73 -8.05 -5.71 -3.49
CA VAL A 73 -9.50 -5.59 -3.72
C VAL A 73 -10.15 -4.72 -2.63
N CYS A 74 -9.77 -4.92 -1.38
CA CYS A 74 -10.28 -4.10 -0.28
C CYS A 74 -9.84 -2.63 -0.38
N MET A 75 -8.59 -2.35 -0.80
CA MET A 75 -8.15 -0.97 -1.06
C MET A 75 -8.90 -0.32 -2.21
N ILE A 76 -9.18 -1.05 -3.28
CA ILE A 76 -10.01 -0.55 -4.38
C ILE A 76 -11.41 -0.17 -3.84
N GLY A 77 -12.03 -1.06 -3.05
CA GLY A 77 -13.32 -0.79 -2.42
C GLY A 77 -13.30 0.42 -1.48
N MET A 78 -12.23 0.59 -0.69
CA MET A 78 -12.02 1.80 0.12
C MET A 78 -11.99 3.06 -0.76
N CYS A 79 -11.17 3.08 -1.80
CA CYS A 79 -11.07 4.23 -2.70
C CYS A 79 -12.42 4.58 -3.34
N VAL A 80 -13.23 3.59 -3.70
CA VAL A 80 -14.59 3.82 -4.24
C VAL A 80 -15.48 4.49 -3.20
N LEU A 81 -15.45 4.04 -1.93
CA LEU A 81 -16.21 4.67 -0.86
C LEU A 81 -15.74 6.11 -0.60
N ASP A 82 -14.44 6.36 -0.66
CA ASP A 82 -13.88 7.70 -0.50
C ASP A 82 -14.23 8.64 -1.66
N PHE A 83 -14.30 8.13 -2.90
CA PHE A 83 -14.83 8.91 -4.04
C PHE A 83 -16.30 9.28 -3.86
N ILE A 84 -17.13 8.37 -3.33
CA ILE A 84 -18.52 8.68 -3.00
C ILE A 84 -18.58 9.74 -1.89
N TRP A 85 -17.81 9.57 -0.82
CA TRP A 85 -17.68 10.55 0.26
C TRP A 85 -17.25 11.93 -0.28
N TRP A 86 -16.22 11.97 -1.13
CA TRP A 86 -15.71 13.20 -1.74
C TRP A 86 -16.75 13.89 -2.64
N SER A 87 -17.66 13.14 -3.25
CA SER A 87 -18.69 13.68 -4.15
C SER A 87 -19.75 14.52 -3.42
N PHE A 88 -19.93 14.35 -2.13
CA PHE A 88 -20.93 15.12 -1.37
C PHE A 88 -20.49 16.56 -1.16
N PRO A 89 -21.33 17.56 -1.57
CA PRO A 89 -20.94 18.97 -1.54
C PRO A 89 -20.91 19.56 -0.13
N LYS A 90 -21.67 18.99 0.83
CA LYS A 90 -21.79 19.50 2.19
C LYS A 90 -21.12 18.55 3.18
N GLU A 91 -20.50 19.14 4.21
CA GLU A 91 -19.83 18.37 5.27
C GLU A 91 -20.80 17.47 6.03
N GLU A 92 -22.00 17.98 6.33
CA GLU A 92 -23.02 17.22 7.06
C GLU A 92 -23.35 15.91 6.31
N MET A 93 -23.48 15.96 4.98
CA MET A 93 -23.76 14.78 4.15
C MET A 93 -22.59 13.77 4.20
N ARG A 94 -21.36 14.26 4.26
CA ARG A 94 -20.17 13.39 4.40
C ARG A 94 -20.11 12.71 5.75
N ILE A 95 -20.45 13.44 6.80
CA ILE A 95 -20.54 12.88 8.17
C ILE A 95 -21.66 11.84 8.24
N GLU A 96 -22.83 12.14 7.70
CA GLU A 96 -23.98 11.22 7.67
C GLU A 96 -23.64 9.94 6.92
N PHE A 97 -23.01 10.04 5.74
CA PHE A 97 -22.54 8.89 4.97
C PHE A 97 -21.55 8.04 5.77
N THR A 98 -20.55 8.67 6.39
CA THR A 98 -19.56 7.96 7.20
C THR A 98 -20.21 7.25 8.39
N ASN A 99 -21.12 7.91 9.08
CA ASN A 99 -21.86 7.31 10.19
C ASN A 99 -22.69 6.12 9.72
N HIS A 100 -23.35 6.23 8.57
CA HIS A 100 -24.13 5.14 7.99
C HIS A 100 -23.27 3.93 7.65
N ILE A 101 -22.20 4.10 6.87
CA ILE A 101 -21.35 2.96 6.46
C ILE A 101 -20.59 2.33 7.64
N SER A 102 -20.29 3.11 8.68
CA SER A 102 -19.62 2.59 9.89
C SER A 102 -20.48 1.60 10.68
N GLN A 103 -21.81 1.70 10.54
CA GLN A 103 -22.78 0.79 11.15
C GLN A 103 -23.01 -0.49 10.33
N VAL A 104 -22.43 -0.59 9.12
CA VAL A 104 -22.54 -1.75 8.24
C VAL A 104 -21.23 -2.56 8.30
N PRO A 105 -21.13 -3.61 9.13
CA PRO A 105 -19.88 -4.34 9.38
C PRO A 105 -19.24 -4.92 8.10
N SER A 106 -20.04 -5.38 7.14
CA SER A 106 -19.58 -5.93 5.87
C SER A 106 -18.88 -4.89 4.99
N ILE A 107 -19.27 -3.62 5.10
CA ILE A 107 -18.61 -2.53 4.40
C ILE A 107 -17.43 -2.02 5.23
N TRP A 108 -17.69 -1.62 6.47
CA TRP A 108 -16.69 -0.97 7.31
C TRP A 108 -15.48 -1.85 7.60
N LYS A 109 -15.73 -3.09 8.08
CA LYS A 109 -14.64 -4.02 8.42
C LYS A 109 -13.88 -4.44 7.18
N THR A 110 -14.58 -4.71 6.09
CA THR A 110 -13.94 -5.21 4.87
C THR A 110 -13.13 -4.14 4.16
N PHE A 111 -13.72 -2.97 3.92
CA PHE A 111 -13.13 -1.96 3.04
C PHE A 111 -12.44 -0.81 3.76
N ILE A 112 -12.69 -0.60 5.07
CA ILE A 112 -12.09 0.52 5.81
C ILE A 112 -11.15 0.01 6.92
N ALA A 113 -11.63 -0.87 7.81
CA ALA A 113 -10.91 -1.18 9.05
C ALA A 113 -9.84 -2.28 8.91
N ILE A 114 -10.08 -3.31 8.11
CA ILE A 114 -9.23 -4.52 8.05
C ILE A 114 -8.58 -4.68 6.69
N GLY A 115 -9.36 -4.63 5.62
CA GLY A 115 -8.93 -5.01 4.28
C GLY A 115 -7.80 -4.16 3.72
N PRO A 116 -7.99 -2.83 3.57
CA PRO A 116 -6.96 -1.94 3.05
C PRO A 116 -5.90 -1.64 4.10
N SER A 117 -6.18 -2.01 5.35
CA SER A 117 -5.25 -1.77 6.43
C SER A 117 -3.97 -2.56 6.24
N SER A 118 -2.93 -2.10 6.90
CA SER A 118 -1.67 -2.79 7.09
C SER A 118 -1.81 -4.28 7.48
N LYS A 119 -2.94 -4.70 8.03
CA LYS A 119 -3.14 -6.05 8.56
C LYS A 119 -3.33 -7.12 7.49
N VAL A 120 -3.93 -6.81 6.34
CA VAL A 120 -4.13 -7.77 5.25
C VAL A 120 -3.16 -7.51 4.11
N PHE A 121 -3.21 -6.32 3.54
CA PHE A 121 -2.40 -5.94 2.37
C PHE A 121 -0.89 -6.02 2.65
N ASN A 122 -0.43 -5.31 3.70
CA ASN A 122 1.01 -5.26 3.99
C ASN A 122 1.55 -6.58 4.59
N LEU A 123 0.73 -7.34 5.31
CA LEU A 123 1.10 -8.70 5.72
C LEU A 123 1.31 -9.60 4.49
N GLY A 124 0.43 -9.51 3.51
CA GLY A 124 0.59 -10.23 2.25
C GLY A 124 1.90 -9.89 1.55
N LEU A 125 2.23 -8.60 1.43
CA LEU A 125 3.49 -8.12 0.86
C LEU A 125 4.71 -8.62 1.66
N LEU A 126 4.67 -8.59 2.99
CA LEU A 126 5.73 -9.10 3.84
C LEU A 126 5.93 -10.61 3.60
N ILE A 127 4.86 -11.40 3.60
CA ILE A 127 4.93 -12.86 3.34
C ILE A 127 5.53 -13.11 1.95
N LEU A 128 5.12 -12.37 0.92
CA LEU A 128 5.70 -12.48 -0.42
C LEU A 128 7.20 -12.21 -0.45
N SER A 129 7.66 -11.24 0.32
CA SER A 129 9.08 -10.89 0.41
C SER A 129 9.93 -12.04 0.97
N LEU A 130 9.38 -12.90 1.84
CA LEU A 130 10.08 -14.04 2.41
C LEU A 130 10.57 -15.06 1.37
N ASN A 131 10.03 -15.02 0.15
CA ASN A 131 10.59 -15.81 -0.97
C ASN A 131 12.05 -15.45 -1.30
N TYR A 132 12.52 -14.29 -0.85
CA TYR A 132 13.88 -13.79 -1.06
C TYR A 132 14.75 -13.86 0.20
N LEU A 133 14.29 -14.51 1.29
CA LEU A 133 14.95 -14.52 2.62
C LEU A 133 16.43 -14.94 2.56
N ASN A 134 16.77 -15.91 1.72
CA ASN A 134 18.15 -16.38 1.58
C ASN A 134 19.04 -15.44 0.75
N LYS A 135 18.47 -14.44 0.08
CA LYS A 135 19.22 -13.56 -0.84
C LYS A 135 19.25 -12.10 -0.40
N GLU A 136 18.17 -11.61 0.22
CA GLU A 136 17.94 -10.17 0.45
C GLU A 136 17.42 -9.91 1.88
N LYS A 137 18.16 -10.36 2.87
CA LYS A 137 17.79 -10.24 4.31
C LYS A 137 17.55 -8.78 4.73
N ILE A 138 18.36 -7.84 4.22
CA ILE A 138 18.25 -6.42 4.57
C ILE A 138 16.90 -5.86 4.11
N GLY A 139 16.52 -6.08 2.85
CA GLY A 139 15.24 -5.61 2.33
C GLY A 139 14.05 -6.19 3.11
N ILE A 140 14.12 -7.46 3.51
CA ILE A 140 13.08 -8.11 4.33
C ILE A 140 13.03 -7.51 5.74
N GLY A 141 14.19 -7.24 6.35
CA GLY A 141 14.28 -6.55 7.65
C GLY A 141 13.61 -5.17 7.60
N ILE A 142 13.84 -4.41 6.53
CA ILE A 142 13.17 -3.12 6.31
C ILE A 142 11.65 -3.29 6.20
N LEU A 143 11.17 -4.29 5.44
CA LEU A 143 9.74 -4.57 5.31
C LEU A 143 9.09 -5.01 6.63
N LEU A 144 9.81 -5.76 7.46
CA LEU A 144 9.33 -6.12 8.80
C LEU A 144 9.14 -4.87 9.65
N ILE A 145 10.13 -3.97 9.70
CA ILE A 145 10.02 -2.70 10.42
C ILE A 145 8.87 -1.85 9.86
N ALA A 146 8.74 -1.75 8.53
CA ALA A 146 7.63 -1.07 7.88
C ALA A 146 6.28 -1.62 8.36
N THR A 147 6.14 -2.95 8.40
CA THR A 147 4.91 -3.61 8.83
C THR A 147 4.60 -3.32 10.30
N LEU A 148 5.60 -3.33 11.19
CA LEU A 148 5.42 -3.01 12.61
C LEU A 148 4.97 -1.55 12.81
N ILE A 149 5.51 -0.61 12.03
CA ILE A 149 5.06 0.79 12.02
C ILE A 149 3.61 0.88 11.53
N LEU A 150 3.31 0.26 10.39
CA LEU A 150 1.96 0.27 9.81
C LEU A 150 0.94 -0.37 10.75
N TRP A 151 1.30 -1.37 11.53
CA TRP A 151 0.45 -2.01 12.53
C TRP A 151 0.32 -1.21 13.84
N HIS A 152 0.97 -0.05 13.93
CA HIS A 152 1.00 0.78 15.13
C HIS A 152 1.66 0.12 16.35
N ILE A 153 2.51 -0.89 16.11
CA ILE A 153 3.33 -1.50 17.17
C ILE A 153 4.48 -0.57 17.51
N ILE A 154 5.07 0.07 16.49
CA ILE A 154 6.06 1.13 16.66
C ILE A 154 5.32 2.47 16.41
N PRO A 155 5.07 3.29 17.45
CA PRO A 155 4.40 4.56 17.30
C PRO A 155 5.33 5.58 16.66
N VAL A 156 4.94 6.07 15.49
CA VAL A 156 5.62 7.18 14.79
C VAL A 156 4.59 8.16 14.23
N PRO A 157 4.88 9.47 14.19
CA PRO A 157 4.02 10.43 13.51
C PRO A 157 3.92 10.06 12.02
N PHE A 158 2.78 10.38 11.39
CA PHE A 158 2.57 10.06 9.97
C PHE A 158 2.91 8.61 9.59
N ARG A 159 2.54 7.65 10.44
CA ARG A 159 2.91 6.23 10.33
C ARG A 159 2.72 5.62 8.94
N LEU A 160 1.68 6.05 8.20
CA LEU A 160 1.40 5.54 6.86
C LEU A 160 2.45 6.02 5.86
N VAL A 161 2.85 7.29 5.94
CA VAL A 161 3.93 7.85 5.10
C VAL A 161 5.24 7.13 5.38
N PHE A 162 5.65 7.02 6.65
CA PHE A 162 6.88 6.31 7.03
C PHE A 162 6.82 4.82 6.65
N GLY A 163 5.72 4.15 6.94
CA GLY A 163 5.55 2.74 6.63
C GLY A 163 5.63 2.45 5.13
N TYR A 164 4.93 3.22 4.30
CA TYR A 164 4.99 3.05 2.84
C TYR A 164 6.32 3.48 2.24
N SER A 165 7.03 4.47 2.82
CA SER A 165 8.39 4.82 2.43
C SER A 165 9.34 3.64 2.65
N LEU A 166 9.30 3.02 3.82
CA LEU A 166 10.10 1.84 4.12
C LEU A 166 9.70 0.63 3.27
N THR A 167 8.41 0.47 2.98
CA THR A 167 7.93 -0.59 2.08
C THR A 167 8.51 -0.41 0.68
N LEU A 168 8.52 0.81 0.14
CA LEU A 168 9.15 1.13 -1.13
C LEU A 168 10.65 0.81 -1.12
N ILE A 169 11.39 1.30 -0.11
CA ILE A 169 12.84 1.06 0.02
C ILE A 169 13.12 -0.44 0.12
N GLY A 170 12.39 -1.18 0.96
CA GLY A 170 12.55 -2.62 1.13
C GLY A 170 12.40 -3.39 -0.18
N PHE A 171 11.36 -3.07 -0.97
CA PHE A 171 11.16 -3.73 -2.27
C PHE A 171 12.15 -3.28 -3.34
N VAL A 172 12.62 -2.03 -3.35
CA VAL A 172 13.71 -1.60 -4.22
C VAL A 172 14.96 -2.44 -3.95
N VAL A 173 15.33 -2.62 -2.68
CA VAL A 173 16.46 -3.48 -2.29
C VAL A 173 16.23 -4.92 -2.76
N ILE A 174 15.07 -5.52 -2.47
CA ILE A 174 14.77 -6.92 -2.83
C ILE A 174 14.81 -7.16 -4.34
N LEU A 175 14.25 -6.24 -5.12
CA LEU A 175 14.05 -6.46 -6.55
C LEU A 175 15.25 -6.04 -7.41
N PHE A 176 16.11 -5.11 -6.93
CA PHE A 176 17.16 -4.49 -7.74
C PHE A 176 18.58 -4.56 -7.14
N ASN A 177 18.80 -5.12 -5.95
CA ASN A 177 20.11 -5.13 -5.27
C ASN A 177 21.25 -5.68 -6.14
N LYS A 178 21.03 -6.70 -6.96
CA LYS A 178 22.05 -7.23 -7.88
C LYS A 178 22.55 -6.18 -8.88
N ASN A 179 21.66 -5.35 -9.40
CA ASN A 179 22.01 -4.28 -10.32
C ASN A 179 22.77 -3.15 -9.62
N LEU A 180 22.39 -2.83 -8.38
CA LEU A 180 23.07 -1.83 -7.56
C LEU A 180 24.53 -2.24 -7.25
N LYS A 181 24.78 -3.50 -6.91
CA LYS A 181 26.14 -4.00 -6.66
C LYS A 181 27.03 -3.90 -7.90
N ASN A 182 26.51 -4.25 -9.07
CA ASN A 182 27.25 -4.17 -10.32
C ASN A 182 27.60 -2.73 -10.71
N VAL A 183 26.66 -1.78 -10.53
CA VAL A 183 26.90 -0.35 -10.83
C VAL A 183 27.95 0.24 -9.89
N LEU A 184 27.98 -0.14 -8.62
CA LEU A 184 28.96 0.34 -7.65
C LEU A 184 30.36 -0.25 -7.92
N GLN A 185 30.46 -1.51 -8.35
CA GLN A 185 31.73 -2.14 -8.70
C GLN A 185 32.37 -1.57 -9.98
N HIS A 186 31.59 -0.99 -10.89
CA HIS A 186 32.12 -0.33 -12.09
C HIS A 186 32.54 1.14 -11.88
N ARG A 187 32.28 1.71 -10.70
CA ARG A 187 32.66 3.10 -10.34
C ARG A 187 33.84 3.20 -9.39
N LEU A 188 34.32 2.07 -8.86
CA LEU A 188 35.55 1.94 -8.07
C LEU A 188 36.69 1.35 -8.92
#